data_34ea6c506f93d9feea162a581020ec13
#
_entry.id   34ea6c506f93d9feea162a581020ec13
#
_cell.length_a   1.000
_cell.length_b   1.000
_cell.length_c   1.000
_cell.angle_alpha   90.00
_cell.angle_beta   90.00
_cell.angle_gamma   90.00
#
_symmetry.space_group_name_H-M   'P 1'
#
loop_
_entity.id
_entity.type
_entity.pdbx_description
1 polymer ?
#
loop_
_entity_poly.entity_id
_entity_poly.type
_entity_poly.pdbx_seq_one_letter_code
_entity_poly.pdbx_strand_id
1 'polypeptide(L)'
;PVFATVMSLLLVVLGVIVPKWLQLRRAEFIRTYRWPRGLLDRLEKHHPAFQRKDSALVSRGLRQFFLAYLMSGKRYVSMPSQVADDLWHEFILYTREYDAFCRRAFGGFLHHAPAVVLSEHRKSNEGLRRVWWYCCKYENIDPVSPTRLPLLFALDSKFNVANGFVYHPDCEALRKNGSGAAHCGGDFADSS
;
A
#
# COMPACT_ATOMS: atom_id res chain seq x y z
N PRO A 1 26.20 38.79 13.14
CA PRO A 1 26.08 37.91 11.95
C PRO A 1 26.14 36.43 12.34
N VAL A 2 27.08 35.98 13.18
CA VAL A 2 27.21 34.54 13.57
C VAL A 2 25.95 33.96 14.21
N PHE A 3 25.29 34.71 15.12
CA PHE A 3 24.06 34.24 15.76
C PHE A 3 22.93 34.03 14.75
N ALA A 4 22.76 34.91 13.80
CA ALA A 4 21.72 34.80 12.76
C ALA A 4 21.97 33.58 11.86
N THR A 5 23.22 33.30 11.50
CA THR A 5 23.58 32.12 10.70
C THR A 5 23.36 30.81 11.46
N VAL A 6 23.69 30.75 12.74
CA VAL A 6 23.47 29.57 13.59
C VAL A 6 21.95 29.32 13.75
N MET A 7 21.15 30.36 13.98
CA MET A 7 19.70 30.25 14.09
C MET A 7 19.06 29.76 12.77
N SER A 8 19.52 30.30 11.64
CA SER A 8 19.04 29.84 10.32
C SER A 8 19.38 28.38 10.06
N LEU A 9 20.59 27.95 10.39
CA LEU A 9 21.01 26.55 10.25
C LEU A 9 20.17 25.64 11.15
N LEU A 10 19.91 26.03 12.39
CA LEU A 10 19.07 25.28 13.32
C LEU A 10 17.64 25.11 12.80
N LEU A 11 17.04 26.15 12.27
CA LEU A 11 15.70 26.12 11.68
C LEU A 11 15.63 25.20 10.47
N VAL A 12 16.63 25.23 9.59
CA VAL A 12 16.73 24.33 8.44
C VAL A 12 16.85 22.87 8.89
N VAL A 13 17.75 22.60 9.85
CA VAL A 13 17.94 21.25 10.42
C VAL A 13 16.64 20.75 11.05
N LEU A 14 15.96 21.56 11.86
CA LEU A 14 14.66 21.18 12.44
C LEU A 14 13.59 20.97 11.36
N GLY A 15 13.53 21.81 10.35
CA GLY A 15 12.58 21.69 9.24
C GLY A 15 12.75 20.39 8.42
N VAL A 16 13.94 19.81 8.38
CA VAL A 16 14.19 18.54 7.66
C VAL A 16 14.12 17.32 8.58
N ILE A 17 14.72 17.40 9.76
CA ILE A 17 14.84 16.25 10.67
C ILE A 17 13.51 15.90 11.30
N VAL A 18 12.76 16.90 11.78
CA VAL A 18 11.48 16.66 12.48
C VAL A 18 10.44 15.97 11.59
N PRO A 19 10.18 16.40 10.34
CA PRO A 19 9.24 15.69 9.47
C PRO A 19 9.65 14.26 9.17
N LYS A 20 10.96 14.01 8.92
CA LYS A 20 11.48 12.65 8.69
C LYS A 20 11.32 11.77 9.92
N TRP A 21 11.64 12.29 11.09
CA TRP A 21 11.47 11.56 12.35
C TRP A 21 9.99 11.22 12.59
N LEU A 22 9.07 12.18 12.40
CA LEU A 22 7.63 11.96 12.50
C LEU A 22 7.15 10.89 11.51
N GLN A 23 7.64 10.92 10.28
CA GLN A 23 7.30 9.91 9.27
C GLN A 23 7.76 8.51 9.70
N LEU A 24 8.97 8.37 10.24
CA LEU A 24 9.48 7.10 10.75
C LEU A 24 8.65 6.59 11.93
N ARG A 25 8.30 7.46 12.88
CA ARG A 25 7.44 7.11 14.04
C ARG A 25 6.05 6.65 13.58
N ARG A 26 5.47 7.32 12.61
CA ARG A 26 4.19 6.93 12.00
C ARG A 26 4.29 5.61 11.26
N ALA A 27 5.35 5.40 10.50
CA ALA A 27 5.59 4.13 9.82
C ALA A 27 5.72 2.97 10.80
N GLU A 28 6.45 3.16 11.91
CA GLU A 28 6.57 2.15 12.96
C GLU A 28 5.22 1.87 13.63
N PHE A 29 4.43 2.91 13.89
CA PHE A 29 3.08 2.73 14.40
C PHE A 29 2.22 1.87 13.46
N ILE A 30 2.26 2.11 12.12
CA ILE A 30 1.51 1.29 11.15
C ILE A 30 2.00 -0.16 11.17
N ARG A 31 3.32 -0.40 11.24
CA ARG A 31 3.89 -1.76 11.27
C ARG A 31 3.46 -2.55 12.49
N THR A 32 3.39 -1.90 13.65
CA THR A 32 3.14 -2.54 14.95
C THR A 32 1.69 -2.41 15.44
N TYR A 33 0.83 -1.76 14.64
CA TYR A 33 -0.57 -1.54 15.01
C TYR A 33 -1.28 -2.86 15.32
N ARG A 34 -1.93 -2.92 16.46
CA ARG A 34 -2.77 -4.07 16.83
C ARG A 34 -4.18 -3.84 16.30
N TRP A 35 -4.60 -4.73 15.40
CA TRP A 35 -5.93 -4.66 14.82
C TRP A 35 -7.02 -4.79 15.89
N PRO A 36 -8.20 -4.17 15.69
CA PRO A 36 -9.35 -4.37 16.56
C PRO A 36 -9.70 -5.85 16.70
N ARG A 37 -10.18 -6.23 17.87
CA ARG A 37 -10.61 -7.60 18.12
C ARG A 37 -11.74 -7.98 17.16
N GLY A 38 -11.68 -9.18 16.59
CA GLY A 38 -12.68 -9.67 15.66
C GLY A 38 -12.52 -9.18 14.22
N LEU A 39 -11.62 -8.23 13.91
CA LEU A 39 -11.45 -7.73 12.53
C LEU A 39 -11.06 -8.86 11.57
N LEU A 40 -10.08 -9.68 11.91
CA LEU A 40 -9.66 -10.79 11.07
C LEU A 40 -10.72 -11.89 11.00
N ASP A 41 -11.50 -12.08 12.07
CA ASP A 41 -12.62 -13.03 12.08
C ASP A 41 -13.72 -12.61 11.11
N ARG A 42 -13.92 -11.31 10.89
CA ARG A 42 -14.86 -10.79 9.89
C ARG A 42 -14.38 -11.07 8.48
N LEU A 43 -13.08 -10.89 8.19
CA LEU A 43 -12.51 -11.28 6.91
C LEU A 43 -12.68 -12.79 6.64
N GLU A 44 -12.44 -13.64 7.65
CA GLU A 44 -12.60 -15.09 7.55
C GLU A 44 -14.07 -15.50 7.27
N LYS A 45 -15.05 -14.71 7.71
CA LYS A 45 -16.46 -14.93 7.35
C LYS A 45 -16.76 -14.64 5.88
N HIS A 46 -16.10 -13.63 5.31
CA HIS A 46 -16.23 -13.31 3.88
C HIS A 46 -15.45 -14.31 3.00
N HIS A 47 -14.39 -14.88 3.55
CA HIS A 47 -13.51 -15.86 2.87
C HIS A 47 -13.43 -17.17 3.68
N PRO A 48 -14.46 -18.03 3.64
CA PRO A 48 -14.54 -19.22 4.52
C PRO A 48 -13.40 -20.23 4.36
N ALA A 49 -12.68 -20.19 3.24
CA ALA A 49 -11.50 -21.02 3.01
C ALA A 49 -10.24 -20.53 3.75
N PHE A 50 -10.27 -19.30 4.30
CA PHE A 50 -9.11 -18.73 4.97
C PHE A 50 -8.90 -19.32 6.35
N GLN A 51 -7.62 -19.56 6.65
CA GLN A 51 -7.15 -19.83 7.99
C GLN A 51 -6.61 -18.52 8.61
N ARG A 52 -6.42 -18.51 9.93
CA ARG A 52 -5.86 -17.34 10.65
C ARG A 52 -4.53 -16.85 10.06
N LYS A 53 -3.67 -17.75 9.57
CA LYS A 53 -2.41 -17.37 8.90
C LYS A 53 -2.63 -16.59 7.61
N ASP A 54 -3.72 -16.90 6.87
CA ASP A 54 -4.05 -16.25 5.61
C ASP A 54 -4.56 -14.83 5.86
N SER A 55 -5.49 -14.66 6.81
CA SER A 55 -5.96 -13.36 7.28
C SER A 55 -4.84 -12.49 7.84
N ALA A 56 -3.89 -13.10 8.56
CA ALA A 56 -2.70 -12.40 9.03
C ALA A 56 -1.81 -11.93 7.86
N LEU A 57 -1.69 -12.73 6.78
CA LEU A 57 -0.96 -12.33 5.59
C LEU A 57 -1.64 -11.18 4.84
N VAL A 58 -2.97 -11.23 4.69
CA VAL A 58 -3.76 -10.12 4.11
C VAL A 58 -3.56 -8.84 4.93
N SER A 59 -3.58 -8.94 6.26
CA SER A 59 -3.37 -7.79 7.14
C SER A 59 -1.96 -7.16 6.99
N ARG A 60 -0.95 -7.96 6.64
CA ARG A 60 0.38 -7.46 6.28
C ARG A 60 0.36 -6.69 4.96
N GLY A 61 -0.38 -7.17 3.97
CA GLY A 61 -0.59 -6.44 2.71
C GLY A 61 -1.30 -5.11 2.92
N LEU A 62 -2.35 -5.08 3.74
CA LEU A 62 -3.03 -3.83 4.07
C LEU A 62 -2.10 -2.83 4.77
N ARG A 63 -1.17 -3.30 5.63
CA ARG A 63 -0.12 -2.42 6.20
C ARG A 63 0.80 -1.85 5.12
N GLN A 64 1.16 -2.63 4.10
CA GLN A 64 1.97 -2.12 2.98
C GLN A 64 1.25 -1.00 2.24
N PHE A 65 -0.06 -1.13 2.02
CA PHE A 65 -0.87 -0.06 1.43
C PHE A 65 -0.83 1.23 2.26
N PHE A 66 -1.04 1.14 3.56
CA PHE A 66 -0.99 2.30 4.45
C PHE A 66 0.41 2.92 4.54
N LEU A 67 1.45 2.09 4.49
CA LEU A 67 2.84 2.58 4.42
C LEU A 67 3.11 3.29 3.09
N ALA A 68 2.63 2.76 1.96
CA ALA A 68 2.75 3.41 0.66
C ALA A 68 2.06 4.78 0.64
N TYR A 69 0.86 4.88 1.21
CA TYR A 69 0.16 6.16 1.38
C TYR A 69 0.97 7.16 2.24
N LEU A 70 1.47 6.73 3.40
CA LEU A 70 2.30 7.58 4.26
C LEU A 70 3.58 8.05 3.56
N MET A 71 4.29 7.10 2.94
CA MET A 71 5.60 7.37 2.32
C MET A 71 5.50 8.18 1.04
N SER A 72 4.37 8.13 0.33
CA SER A 72 4.09 8.99 -0.84
C SER A 72 3.79 10.45 -0.48
N GLY A 73 3.87 10.82 0.80
CA GLY A 73 3.45 12.14 1.28
C GLY A 73 1.94 12.29 1.34
N LYS A 74 1.22 11.20 1.53
CA LYS A 74 -0.25 11.14 1.59
C LYS A 74 -0.94 11.56 0.29
N ARG A 75 -0.26 11.33 -0.84
CA ARG A 75 -0.85 11.51 -2.17
C ARG A 75 -1.80 10.36 -2.47
N TYR A 76 -2.71 10.59 -3.41
CA TYR A 76 -3.65 9.57 -3.87
C TYR A 76 -2.95 8.24 -4.19
N VAL A 77 -3.51 7.15 -3.70
CA VAL A 77 -3.08 5.76 -3.92
C VAL A 77 -4.28 4.90 -4.30
N SER A 78 -4.06 3.88 -5.12
CA SER A 78 -5.10 2.92 -5.52
C SER A 78 -4.80 1.55 -4.91
N MET A 79 -5.83 0.88 -4.39
CA MET A 79 -5.72 -0.46 -3.83
C MET A 79 -5.51 -1.50 -4.95
N PRO A 80 -4.42 -2.29 -4.90
CA PRO A 80 -4.14 -3.28 -5.93
C PRO A 80 -4.67 -4.69 -5.62
N SER A 81 -5.32 -4.90 -4.49
CA SER A 81 -5.76 -6.23 -4.04
C SER A 81 -7.18 -6.18 -3.52
N GLN A 82 -8.04 -7.01 -4.09
CA GLN A 82 -9.44 -7.12 -3.66
C GLN A 82 -9.54 -7.60 -2.22
N VAL A 83 -8.81 -8.64 -1.86
CA VAL A 83 -8.88 -9.19 -0.49
C VAL A 83 -8.32 -8.22 0.57
N ALA A 84 -7.34 -7.40 0.20
CA ALA A 84 -6.86 -6.35 1.10
C ALA A 84 -7.87 -5.21 1.22
N ASP A 85 -8.61 -4.91 0.14
CA ASP A 85 -9.72 -3.95 0.13
C ASP A 85 -10.88 -4.42 1.02
N ASP A 86 -11.25 -5.70 0.93
CA ASP A 86 -12.26 -6.31 1.79
C ASP A 86 -11.90 -6.15 3.28
N LEU A 87 -10.64 -6.41 3.65
CA LEU A 87 -10.17 -6.18 5.03
C LEU A 87 -10.20 -4.70 5.41
N TRP A 88 -9.88 -3.79 4.48
CA TRP A 88 -9.95 -2.36 4.74
C TRP A 88 -11.38 -1.89 4.94
N HIS A 89 -12.34 -2.36 4.13
CA HIS A 89 -13.77 -2.11 4.33
C HIS A 89 -14.22 -2.54 5.72
N GLU A 90 -13.86 -3.75 6.14
CA GLU A 90 -14.18 -4.21 7.49
C GLU A 90 -13.54 -3.34 8.58
N PHE A 91 -12.32 -2.85 8.37
CA PHE A 91 -11.65 -1.96 9.33
C PHE A 91 -12.34 -0.59 9.44
N ILE A 92 -12.85 -0.04 8.35
CA ILE A 92 -13.59 1.23 8.33
C ILE A 92 -14.86 1.14 9.20
N LEU A 93 -15.50 -0.03 9.27
CA LEU A 93 -16.68 -0.24 10.11
C LEU A 93 -16.37 -0.14 11.62
N TYR A 94 -15.13 -0.30 12.03
CA TYR A 94 -14.64 0.05 13.37
C TYR A 94 -14.34 1.55 13.44
N THR A 95 -15.35 2.37 13.27
CA THR A 95 -15.25 3.81 12.97
C THR A 95 -14.36 4.58 13.94
N ARG A 96 -14.44 4.30 15.24
CA ARG A 96 -13.62 4.98 16.29
C ARG A 96 -12.17 4.56 16.20
N GLU A 97 -11.91 3.27 16.09
CA GLU A 97 -10.56 2.70 15.98
C GLU A 97 -9.91 3.12 14.66
N TYR A 98 -10.68 3.17 13.58
CA TYR A 98 -10.21 3.61 12.27
C TYR A 98 -9.86 5.11 12.29
N ASP A 99 -10.71 5.98 12.84
CA ASP A 99 -10.39 7.42 12.97
C ASP A 99 -9.14 7.64 13.84
N ALA A 100 -9.05 6.97 14.99
CA ALA A 100 -7.89 7.05 15.86
C ALA A 100 -6.61 6.55 15.16
N PHE A 101 -6.70 5.45 14.41
CA PHE A 101 -5.60 4.95 13.59
C PHE A 101 -5.16 5.99 12.55
N CYS A 102 -6.09 6.54 11.77
CA CYS A 102 -5.80 7.51 10.73
C CYS A 102 -5.13 8.77 11.27
N ARG A 103 -5.64 9.33 12.37
CA ARG A 103 -5.05 10.50 13.02
C ARG A 103 -3.61 10.24 13.45
N ARG A 104 -3.34 9.08 14.05
CA ARG A 104 -2.01 8.73 14.52
C ARG A 104 -1.07 8.35 13.39
N ALA A 105 -1.53 7.59 12.41
CA ALA A 105 -0.75 7.14 11.27
C ALA A 105 -0.45 8.27 10.27
N PHE A 106 -1.45 9.10 9.99
CA PHE A 106 -1.38 10.06 8.89
C PHE A 106 -1.50 11.52 9.34
N GLY A 107 -2.02 11.75 10.54
CA GLY A 107 -2.34 13.10 11.03
C GLY A 107 -3.65 13.64 10.48
N GLY A 108 -4.49 12.82 9.88
CA GLY A 108 -5.80 13.15 9.33
C GLY A 108 -6.50 11.89 8.84
N PHE A 109 -7.78 11.99 8.51
CA PHE A 109 -8.59 10.86 8.06
C PHE A 109 -8.16 10.41 6.65
N LEU A 110 -8.03 9.10 6.44
CA LEU A 110 -7.87 8.52 5.12
C LEU A 110 -9.24 8.06 4.61
N HIS A 111 -9.79 8.80 3.65
CA HIS A 111 -11.04 8.42 3.01
C HIS A 111 -10.81 7.23 2.08
N HIS A 112 -11.70 6.24 2.17
CA HIS A 112 -11.76 5.18 1.19
C HIS A 112 -12.43 5.73 -0.07
N ALA A 113 -11.71 5.75 -1.18
CA ALA A 113 -12.31 5.93 -2.49
C ALA A 113 -12.57 4.53 -3.06
N PRO A 114 -13.80 4.24 -3.55
CA PRO A 114 -14.05 3.01 -4.26
C PRO A 114 -12.93 2.80 -5.30
N ALA A 115 -12.45 1.56 -5.44
CA ALA A 115 -11.49 1.26 -6.47
C ALA A 115 -12.08 1.80 -7.76
N VAL A 116 -11.54 2.91 -8.26
CA VAL A 116 -11.88 3.38 -9.60
C VAL A 116 -11.58 2.17 -10.44
N VAL A 117 -12.66 1.54 -10.92
CA VAL A 117 -12.59 0.37 -11.76
C VAL A 117 -11.35 0.55 -12.60
N LEU A 118 -10.42 -0.36 -12.48
CA LEU A 118 -9.20 -0.36 -13.26
C LEU A 118 -9.65 -0.47 -14.72
N SER A 119 -10.14 0.67 -15.25
CA SER A 119 -10.60 0.84 -16.62
C SER A 119 -9.44 0.61 -17.59
N GLU A 120 -9.72 0.52 -18.86
CA GLU A 120 -8.75 0.29 -19.96
C GLU A 120 -7.48 1.17 -19.91
N HIS A 121 -7.47 2.25 -19.12
CA HIS A 121 -6.35 3.17 -18.88
C HIS A 121 -5.47 2.84 -17.66
N ARG A 122 -5.35 1.58 -17.29
CA ARG A 122 -4.57 1.14 -16.10
C ARG A 122 -3.10 1.60 -16.07
N LYS A 123 -2.48 1.77 -17.24
CA LYS A 123 -1.10 2.29 -17.33
C LYS A 123 -0.95 3.74 -16.84
N SER A 124 -2.04 4.52 -16.82
CA SER A 124 -2.05 5.91 -16.33
C SER A 124 -2.44 6.06 -14.87
N ASN A 125 -2.71 4.96 -14.14
CA ASN A 125 -3.12 5.04 -12.74
C ASN A 125 -1.92 5.35 -11.84
N GLU A 126 -1.65 6.64 -11.64
CA GLU A 126 -0.58 7.12 -10.76
C GLU A 126 -0.69 6.61 -9.32
N GLY A 127 -1.90 6.39 -8.80
CA GLY A 127 -2.11 5.84 -7.48
C GLY A 127 -1.56 4.42 -7.37
N LEU A 128 -1.80 3.59 -8.38
CA LEU A 128 -1.29 2.22 -8.44
C LEU A 128 0.24 2.18 -8.58
N ARG A 129 0.80 3.06 -9.43
CA ARG A 129 2.26 3.19 -9.60
C ARG A 129 2.95 3.58 -8.31
N ARG A 130 2.37 4.52 -7.53
CA ARG A 130 2.91 4.88 -6.21
C ARG A 130 2.92 3.69 -5.27
N VAL A 131 1.82 2.95 -5.18
CA VAL A 131 1.75 1.76 -4.33
C VAL A 131 2.78 0.72 -4.77
N TRP A 132 2.88 0.45 -6.08
CA TRP A 132 3.90 -0.45 -6.64
C TRP A 132 5.29 -0.07 -6.20
N TRP A 133 5.69 1.18 -6.46
CA TRP A 133 7.02 1.68 -6.12
C TRP A 133 7.36 1.50 -4.64
N TYR A 134 6.45 1.92 -3.74
CA TYR A 134 6.70 1.83 -2.31
C TYR A 134 6.67 0.40 -1.78
N CYS A 135 5.81 -0.47 -2.31
CA CYS A 135 5.78 -1.89 -1.94
C CYS A 135 7.06 -2.60 -2.39
N CYS A 136 7.53 -2.34 -3.62
CA CYS A 136 8.80 -2.87 -4.10
C CYS A 136 9.97 -2.42 -3.22
N LYS A 137 10.08 -1.13 -2.94
CA LYS A 137 11.14 -0.61 -2.05
C LYS A 137 11.06 -1.19 -0.64
N TYR A 138 9.87 -1.36 -0.11
CA TYR A 138 9.67 -1.95 1.22
C TYR A 138 10.14 -3.39 1.30
N GLU A 139 10.04 -4.15 0.21
CA GLU A 139 10.45 -5.56 0.13
C GLU A 139 11.82 -5.76 -0.54
N ASN A 140 12.58 -4.70 -0.83
CA ASN A 140 13.85 -4.75 -1.56
C ASN A 140 13.72 -5.46 -2.93
N ILE A 141 12.67 -5.12 -3.67
CA ILE A 141 12.43 -5.54 -5.05
C ILE A 141 12.79 -4.37 -5.98
N ASP A 142 13.44 -4.64 -7.10
CA ASP A 142 13.62 -3.64 -8.14
C ASP A 142 12.26 -3.35 -8.81
N PRO A 143 11.73 -2.12 -8.74
CA PRO A 143 10.44 -1.81 -9.33
C PRO A 143 10.42 -1.84 -10.86
N VAL A 144 11.58 -1.68 -11.51
CA VAL A 144 11.72 -1.66 -12.98
C VAL A 144 11.89 -3.07 -13.53
N SER A 145 12.69 -3.90 -12.86
CA SER A 145 12.97 -5.29 -13.24
C SER A 145 12.64 -6.24 -12.08
N PRO A 146 11.35 -6.38 -11.72
CA PRO A 146 10.96 -7.15 -10.56
C PRO A 146 11.11 -8.64 -10.81
N THR A 147 11.83 -9.34 -9.93
CA THR A 147 11.97 -10.80 -9.95
C THR A 147 10.77 -11.52 -9.31
N ARG A 148 9.97 -10.81 -8.54
CA ARG A 148 8.74 -11.29 -7.89
C ARG A 148 7.78 -10.14 -7.62
N LEU A 149 6.54 -10.46 -7.35
CA LEU A 149 5.57 -9.45 -6.90
C LEU A 149 5.79 -9.10 -5.41
N PRO A 150 5.63 -7.83 -5.02
CA PRO A 150 5.47 -7.49 -3.61
C PRO A 150 4.17 -8.09 -3.05
N LEU A 151 4.15 -8.37 -1.75
CA LEU A 151 3.07 -9.10 -1.09
C LEU A 151 1.68 -8.56 -1.45
N LEU A 152 1.48 -7.27 -1.36
CA LEU A 152 0.16 -6.66 -1.61
C LEU A 152 -0.37 -6.95 -3.02
N PHE A 153 0.50 -7.02 -4.03
CA PHE A 153 0.15 -7.34 -5.41
C PHE A 153 0.01 -8.85 -5.68
N ALA A 154 0.52 -9.68 -4.79
CA ALA A 154 0.47 -11.14 -4.92
C ALA A 154 -0.73 -11.77 -4.22
N LEU A 155 -1.44 -11.04 -3.34
CA LEU A 155 -2.45 -11.61 -2.45
C LEU A 155 -3.60 -12.27 -3.20
N ASP A 156 -4.17 -11.59 -4.18
CA ASP A 156 -5.38 -12.08 -4.86
C ASP A 156 -5.10 -13.35 -5.66
N SER A 157 -3.97 -13.39 -6.38
CA SER A 157 -3.54 -14.60 -7.10
C SER A 157 -3.18 -15.73 -6.14
N LYS A 158 -2.53 -15.41 -5.02
CA LYS A 158 -2.14 -16.39 -4.00
C LYS A 158 -3.32 -17.11 -3.38
N PHE A 159 -4.43 -16.40 -3.19
CA PHE A 159 -5.62 -16.92 -2.54
C PHE A 159 -6.76 -17.26 -3.52
N ASN A 160 -6.52 -17.16 -4.83
CA ASN A 160 -7.54 -17.41 -5.85
C ASN A 160 -8.80 -16.58 -5.58
N VAL A 161 -8.64 -15.29 -5.25
CA VAL A 161 -9.76 -14.42 -4.88
C VAL A 161 -10.68 -14.23 -6.08
N ALA A 162 -11.96 -14.49 -5.91
CA ALA A 162 -12.96 -14.27 -6.94
C ALA A 162 -12.97 -12.77 -7.33
N ASN A 163 -12.86 -12.49 -8.63
CA ASN A 163 -12.72 -11.12 -9.17
C ASN A 163 -11.49 -10.36 -8.67
N GLY A 164 -10.50 -11.07 -8.11
CA GLY A 164 -9.24 -10.49 -7.66
C GLY A 164 -8.36 -10.05 -8.84
N PHE A 165 -7.38 -9.22 -8.53
CA PHE A 165 -6.45 -8.71 -9.53
C PHE A 165 -5.29 -9.68 -9.72
N VAL A 166 -4.92 -9.93 -10.99
CA VAL A 166 -3.78 -10.77 -11.35
C VAL A 166 -2.68 -9.90 -11.94
N TYR A 167 -1.53 -9.95 -11.30
CA TYR A 167 -0.32 -9.25 -11.74
C TYR A 167 0.79 -10.26 -12.05
N HIS A 168 1.70 -9.87 -12.91
CA HIS A 168 2.91 -10.63 -13.24
C HIS A 168 4.14 -9.75 -12.97
N PRO A 169 5.23 -10.29 -12.45
CA PRO A 169 6.46 -9.52 -12.24
C PRO A 169 6.98 -8.96 -13.57
N ASP A 170 7.10 -9.83 -14.56
CA ASP A 170 7.54 -9.53 -15.91
C ASP A 170 6.58 -10.14 -16.94
N CYS A 171 6.31 -9.42 -18.02
CA CYS A 171 5.42 -9.84 -19.08
C CYS A 171 6.11 -9.98 -20.43
N GLU A 172 7.41 -9.94 -20.51
CA GLU A 172 8.11 -10.05 -21.80
C GLU A 172 7.70 -11.34 -22.53
N ALA A 173 7.70 -12.47 -21.82
CA ALA A 173 7.26 -13.75 -22.36
C ALA A 173 5.76 -13.78 -22.70
N LEU A 174 4.91 -13.16 -21.89
CA LEU A 174 3.47 -13.10 -22.11
C LEU A 174 3.11 -12.25 -23.32
N ARG A 175 3.81 -11.14 -23.53
CA ARG A 175 3.62 -10.26 -24.71
C ARG A 175 4.03 -10.94 -26.01
N LYS A 176 5.11 -11.72 -25.99
CA LYS A 176 5.55 -12.54 -27.14
C LYS A 176 4.51 -13.60 -27.53
N ASN A 177 3.70 -14.05 -26.58
CA ASN A 177 2.65 -15.07 -26.80
C ASN A 177 1.26 -14.47 -27.05
N GLY A 178 1.15 -13.16 -27.32
CA GLY A 178 -0.11 -12.52 -27.72
C GLY A 178 -1.10 -12.22 -26.57
N SER A 179 -0.72 -12.42 -25.31
CA SER A 179 -1.57 -12.10 -24.14
C SER A 179 -1.54 -10.61 -23.81
N GLY A 180 -2.21 -9.79 -24.62
CA GLY A 180 -2.19 -8.33 -24.51
C GLY A 180 -2.81 -7.71 -23.26
N ALA A 181 -3.46 -8.51 -22.39
CA ALA A 181 -4.22 -8.02 -21.22
C ALA A 181 -3.51 -8.25 -19.87
N ALA A 182 -2.28 -8.75 -19.86
CA ALA A 182 -1.56 -9.03 -18.61
C ALA A 182 -1.08 -7.73 -17.93
N HIS A 183 -1.29 -7.66 -16.59
CA HIS A 183 -0.81 -6.54 -15.77
C HIS A 183 0.59 -6.83 -15.26
N CYS A 184 1.54 -6.09 -15.77
CA CYS A 184 2.95 -6.29 -15.52
C CYS A 184 3.49 -5.30 -14.50
N GLY A 185 4.25 -5.80 -13.53
CA GLY A 185 4.89 -4.95 -12.53
C GLY A 185 5.80 -3.88 -13.15
N GLY A 186 6.62 -4.26 -14.14
CA GLY A 186 7.49 -3.32 -14.84
C GLY A 186 6.75 -2.15 -15.52
N ASP A 187 5.51 -2.34 -15.98
CA ASP A 187 4.72 -1.28 -16.60
C ASP A 187 4.32 -0.15 -15.64
N PHE A 188 4.40 -0.42 -14.33
CA PHE A 188 4.14 0.59 -13.30
C PHE A 188 5.37 1.48 -13.01
N ALA A 189 6.54 1.11 -13.50
CA ALA A 189 7.78 1.86 -13.30
C ALA A 189 8.06 2.90 -14.38
N ASP A 190 7.48 2.76 -15.57
CA ASP A 190 7.78 3.56 -16.78
C ASP A 190 7.13 4.95 -16.80
N SER A 191 7.23 5.73 -15.71
CA SER A 191 7.03 7.18 -15.82
C SER A 191 7.42 7.87 -14.52
N SER A 192 8.60 8.34 -14.47
CA SER A 192 9.03 9.50 -13.68
C SER A 192 9.09 10.72 -14.57
#